data_2603c134e26ee78718abfbf2b2e96503
#
_entry.id   2603c134e26ee78718abfbf2b2e96503
#
_cell.length_a   1.000
_cell.length_b   1.000
_cell.length_c   1.000
_cell.angle_alpha   90.00
_cell.angle_beta   90.00
_cell.angle_gamma   90.00
#
_symmetry.space_group_name_H-M   'P 1'
#
loop_
_entity.id
_entity.type
_entity.pdbx_description
1 polymer ?
#
loop_
_entity_poly.entity_id
_entity_poly.type
_entity_poly.pdbx_seq_one_letter_code
_entity_poly.pdbx_strand_id
1 'polypeptide(L)'
;RLLLEADPGRKLFGLDLSEEMLSVARAKLQGRAALTVGDSERLPYLDGMFDVVYCNDSFHHYPAPEKVLGEVFRVLRPGGTFLLGDCWQPPVGRAIMNVYMRHSKTGDVKIYSRKELTALLAEYFHDVTWERAGLTACIALGRKGA
;
A
#
# COMPACT_ATOMS: atom_id res chain seq x y z
N ARG A 1 -0.46 -2.34 -15.02
CA ARG A 1 -0.46 -2.99 -16.32
C ARG A 1 -0.68 -4.49 -16.18
N LEU A 2 0.16 -5.22 -15.45
CA LEU A 2 0.05 -6.69 -15.27
C LEU A 2 -1.34 -7.14 -14.79
N LEU A 3 -1.98 -6.41 -13.88
CA LEU A 3 -3.32 -6.72 -13.39
C LEU A 3 -4.39 -6.73 -14.50
N LEU A 4 -4.29 -5.79 -15.45
CA LEU A 4 -5.19 -5.69 -16.60
C LEU A 4 -4.84 -6.68 -17.73
N GLU A 5 -3.60 -7.13 -17.78
CA GLU A 5 -3.19 -8.20 -18.70
C GLU A 5 -3.68 -9.56 -18.20
N ALA A 6 -3.68 -9.76 -16.87
CA ALA A 6 -4.20 -10.99 -16.25
C ALA A 6 -5.73 -11.10 -16.35
N ASP A 7 -6.42 -9.96 -16.27
CA ASP A 7 -7.89 -9.90 -16.41
C ASP A 7 -8.32 -8.52 -16.93
N PRO A 8 -8.62 -8.41 -18.23
CA PRO A 8 -9.03 -7.16 -18.86
C PRO A 8 -10.37 -6.59 -18.35
N GLY A 9 -11.20 -7.40 -17.71
CA GLY A 9 -12.50 -6.98 -17.15
C GLY A 9 -12.40 -6.24 -15.82
N ARG A 10 -11.22 -6.16 -15.20
CA ARG A 10 -11.02 -5.47 -13.93
C ARG A 10 -11.21 -3.96 -14.07
N LYS A 11 -11.94 -3.39 -13.12
CA LYS A 11 -12.00 -1.93 -12.93
C LYS A 11 -10.84 -1.52 -12.03
N LEU A 12 -9.90 -0.78 -12.59
CA LEU A 12 -8.69 -0.34 -11.90
C LEU A 12 -8.80 1.14 -11.54
N PHE A 13 -8.50 1.44 -10.28
CA PHE A 13 -8.39 2.78 -9.74
C PHE A 13 -6.96 2.97 -9.21
N GLY A 14 -6.42 4.16 -9.34
CA GLY A 14 -5.12 4.52 -8.80
C GLY A 14 -5.18 5.89 -8.15
N LEU A 15 -4.45 6.04 -7.06
CA LEU A 15 -4.33 7.30 -6.33
C LEU A 15 -2.86 7.55 -6.02
N ASP A 16 -2.44 8.78 -6.20
CA ASP A 16 -1.10 9.26 -5.83
C ASP A 16 -1.18 10.74 -5.45
N LEU A 17 -0.30 11.19 -4.57
CA LEU A 17 -0.14 12.62 -4.24
C LEU A 17 0.49 13.40 -5.41
N SER A 18 1.30 12.74 -6.23
CA SER A 18 2.06 13.34 -7.31
C SER A 18 1.31 13.28 -8.63
N GLU A 19 0.93 14.44 -9.16
CA GLU A 19 0.39 14.55 -10.52
C GLU A 19 1.40 14.08 -11.58
N GLU A 20 2.70 14.23 -11.33
CA GLU A 20 3.74 13.76 -12.24
C GLU A 20 3.72 12.23 -12.35
N MET A 21 3.61 11.53 -11.21
CA MET A 21 3.52 10.06 -11.18
C MET A 21 2.23 9.58 -11.88
N LEU A 22 1.12 10.27 -11.66
CA LEU A 22 -0.13 9.97 -12.34
C LEU A 22 -0.06 10.23 -13.85
N SER A 23 0.66 11.26 -14.29
CA SER A 23 0.88 11.51 -15.71
C SER A 23 1.62 10.34 -16.38
N VAL A 24 2.67 9.84 -15.75
CA VAL A 24 3.39 8.63 -16.21
C VAL A 24 2.46 7.41 -16.23
N ALA A 25 1.63 7.25 -15.19
CA ALA A 25 0.67 6.16 -15.12
C ALA A 25 -0.40 6.25 -16.23
N ARG A 26 -0.94 7.46 -16.50
CA ARG A 26 -1.90 7.68 -17.60
C ARG A 26 -1.33 7.26 -18.96
N ALA A 27 -0.08 7.65 -19.23
CA ALA A 27 0.60 7.27 -20.47
C ALA A 27 0.75 5.75 -20.61
N LYS A 28 1.10 5.05 -19.52
CA LYS A 28 1.27 3.60 -19.51
C LYS A 28 -0.04 2.81 -19.57
N LEU A 29 -1.10 3.33 -18.95
CA LEU A 29 -2.38 2.63 -18.81
C LEU A 29 -3.39 2.99 -19.91
N GLN A 30 -3.17 4.07 -20.66
CA GLN A 30 -3.94 4.44 -21.84
C GLN A 30 -5.46 4.45 -21.60
N GLY A 31 -5.90 5.08 -20.50
CA GLY A 31 -7.32 5.18 -20.13
C GLY A 31 -7.95 3.93 -19.50
N ARG A 32 -7.18 2.86 -19.29
CA ARG A 32 -7.67 1.61 -18.69
C ARG A 32 -7.76 1.63 -17.16
N ALA A 33 -7.49 2.78 -16.54
CA ALA A 33 -7.62 2.99 -15.10
C ALA A 33 -8.14 4.39 -14.81
N ALA A 34 -8.99 4.53 -13.79
CA ALA A 34 -9.35 5.83 -13.23
C ALA A 34 -8.25 6.28 -12.26
N LEU A 35 -7.58 7.39 -12.58
CA LEU A 35 -6.45 7.90 -11.81
C LEU A 35 -6.80 9.25 -11.18
N THR A 36 -6.59 9.36 -9.86
CA THR A 36 -6.97 10.49 -9.04
C THR A 36 -5.79 11.00 -8.23
N VAL A 37 -5.54 12.31 -8.25
CA VAL A 37 -4.64 12.96 -7.30
C VAL A 37 -5.33 12.97 -5.94
N GLY A 38 -4.65 12.49 -4.91
CA GLY A 38 -5.23 12.46 -3.58
C GLY A 38 -4.29 11.91 -2.52
N ASP A 39 -4.70 12.08 -1.27
CA ASP A 39 -3.99 11.61 -0.10
C ASP A 39 -4.57 10.26 0.36
N SER A 40 -3.70 9.30 0.61
CA SER A 40 -4.07 7.99 1.14
C SER A 40 -4.61 8.05 2.58
N GLU A 41 -4.32 9.11 3.33
CA GLU A 41 -4.95 9.37 4.64
C GLU A 41 -6.42 9.80 4.53
N ARG A 42 -6.90 10.12 3.31
CA ARG A 42 -8.29 10.50 3.02
C ARG A 42 -8.67 10.09 1.61
N LEU A 43 -8.99 8.83 1.43
CA LEU A 43 -9.34 8.27 0.12
C LEU A 43 -10.67 8.83 -0.42
N PRO A 44 -10.70 9.38 -1.65
CA PRO A 44 -11.91 9.97 -2.25
C PRO A 44 -12.85 8.89 -2.83
N TYR A 45 -13.04 7.80 -2.11
CA TYR A 45 -13.83 6.66 -2.52
C TYR A 45 -14.89 6.32 -1.47
N LEU A 46 -15.98 5.69 -1.92
CA LEU A 46 -17.08 5.26 -1.05
C LEU A 46 -16.68 4.06 -0.19
N ASP A 47 -17.38 3.91 0.94
CA ASP A 47 -17.25 2.75 1.81
C ASP A 47 -17.58 1.46 1.05
N GLY A 48 -16.78 0.44 1.24
CA GLY A 48 -17.01 -0.87 0.63
C GLY A 48 -16.92 -0.92 -0.89
N MET A 49 -16.28 0.05 -1.51
CA MET A 49 -16.21 0.16 -2.97
C MET A 49 -15.31 -0.91 -3.64
N PHE A 50 -14.31 -1.42 -2.94
CA PHE A 50 -13.27 -2.25 -3.54
C PHE A 50 -13.26 -3.70 -3.04
N ASP A 51 -13.03 -4.62 -3.96
CA ASP A 51 -12.74 -6.03 -3.66
C ASP A 51 -11.33 -6.21 -3.11
N VAL A 52 -10.39 -5.45 -3.69
CA VAL A 52 -8.97 -5.48 -3.35
C VAL A 52 -8.43 -4.06 -3.36
N VAL A 53 -7.71 -3.72 -2.32
CA VAL A 53 -6.82 -2.54 -2.29
C VAL A 53 -5.39 -3.05 -2.21
N TYR A 54 -4.50 -2.46 -3.02
CA TYR A 54 -3.10 -2.77 -2.89
C TYR A 54 -2.25 -1.51 -2.80
N CYS A 55 -1.22 -1.56 -1.95
CA CYS A 55 -0.20 -0.55 -1.78
C CYS A 55 1.14 -1.17 -2.14
N ASN A 56 1.90 -0.53 -3.01
CA ASN A 56 3.20 -1.05 -3.42
C ASN A 56 4.27 0.02 -3.35
N ASP A 57 5.33 -0.27 -2.57
CA ASP A 57 6.52 0.56 -2.44
C ASP A 57 6.20 2.01 -2.05
N SER A 58 5.32 2.17 -1.06
CA SER A 58 4.80 3.48 -0.65
C SER A 58 4.49 3.54 0.85
N PHE A 59 4.27 2.41 1.52
CA PHE A 59 3.84 2.38 2.91
C PHE A 59 4.90 2.94 3.88
N HIS A 60 6.18 2.77 3.54
CA HIS A 60 7.31 3.33 4.30
C HIS A 60 7.40 4.87 4.26
N HIS A 61 6.63 5.53 3.40
CA HIS A 61 6.53 7.00 3.33
C HIS A 61 5.42 7.58 4.21
N TYR A 62 4.50 6.76 4.75
CA TYR A 62 3.33 7.29 5.44
C TYR A 62 3.66 7.77 6.87
N PRO A 63 3.42 9.06 7.18
CA PRO A 63 3.63 9.59 8.53
C PRO A 63 2.58 9.11 9.54
N ALA A 64 1.37 8.80 9.07
CA ALA A 64 0.26 8.30 9.88
C ALA A 64 -0.34 7.01 9.27
N PRO A 65 0.39 5.88 9.33
CA PRO A 65 -0.01 4.63 8.67
C PRO A 65 -1.34 4.09 9.20
N GLU A 66 -1.69 4.37 10.46
CA GLU A 66 -2.98 3.99 11.06
C GLU A 66 -4.16 4.66 10.35
N LYS A 67 -4.02 5.93 9.95
CA LYS A 67 -5.07 6.61 9.17
C LYS A 67 -5.25 5.97 7.80
N VAL A 68 -4.13 5.67 7.13
CA VAL A 68 -4.16 5.00 5.82
C VAL A 68 -4.83 3.64 5.92
N LEU A 69 -4.49 2.84 6.95
CA LEU A 69 -5.13 1.53 7.17
C LEU A 69 -6.61 1.65 7.49
N GLY A 70 -7.01 2.67 8.25
CA GLY A 70 -8.42 3.00 8.52
C GLY A 70 -9.18 3.30 7.22
N GLU A 71 -8.62 4.11 6.34
CA GLU A 71 -9.21 4.43 5.03
C GLU A 71 -9.25 3.21 4.10
N VAL A 72 -8.17 2.43 4.04
CA VAL A 72 -8.14 1.16 3.29
C VAL A 72 -9.22 0.21 3.81
N PHE A 73 -9.35 0.08 5.13
CA PHE A 73 -10.40 -0.74 5.74
C PHE A 73 -11.80 -0.22 5.38
N ARG A 74 -12.03 1.09 5.43
CA ARG A 74 -13.31 1.71 5.08
C ARG A 74 -13.73 1.41 3.65
N VAL A 75 -12.83 1.61 2.69
CA VAL A 75 -13.15 1.47 1.26
C VAL A 75 -13.20 0.02 0.76
N LEU A 76 -12.61 -0.93 1.50
CA LEU A 76 -12.77 -2.35 1.22
C LEU A 76 -14.18 -2.83 1.57
N ARG A 77 -14.79 -3.63 0.70
CA ARG A 77 -16.04 -4.34 1.03
C ARG A 77 -15.80 -5.40 2.13
N PRO A 78 -16.84 -5.85 2.84
CA PRO A 78 -16.75 -7.04 3.68
C PRO A 78 -16.16 -8.22 2.89
N GLY A 79 -15.22 -8.94 3.49
CA GLY A 79 -14.47 -10.02 2.84
C GLY A 79 -13.40 -9.55 1.83
N GLY A 80 -13.25 -8.24 1.63
CA GLY A 80 -12.23 -7.66 0.75
C GLY A 80 -10.80 -7.84 1.27
N THR A 81 -9.83 -7.72 0.39
CA THR A 81 -8.41 -8.02 0.68
C THR A 81 -7.55 -6.78 0.53
N PHE A 82 -6.71 -6.51 1.54
CA PHE A 82 -5.60 -5.58 1.45
C PHE A 82 -4.31 -6.33 1.14
N LEU A 83 -3.59 -5.90 0.12
CA LEU A 83 -2.28 -6.42 -0.26
C LEU A 83 -1.23 -5.30 -0.15
N LEU A 84 -0.20 -5.53 0.62
CA LEU A 84 0.91 -4.60 0.82
C LEU A 84 2.21 -5.21 0.31
N GLY A 85 2.84 -4.59 -0.68
CA GLY A 85 4.21 -4.84 -1.08
C GLY A 85 5.09 -3.66 -0.66
N ASP A 86 6.15 -3.90 0.10
CA ASP A 86 7.00 -2.79 0.55
C ASP A 86 8.45 -3.22 0.77
N CYS A 87 9.33 -2.24 0.97
CA CYS A 87 10.72 -2.47 1.30
C CYS A 87 10.86 -3.19 2.65
N TRP A 88 11.83 -4.08 2.72
CA TRP A 88 12.19 -4.81 3.94
C TRP A 88 13.70 -4.94 4.04
N GLN A 89 14.22 -4.87 5.26
CA GLN A 89 15.65 -5.03 5.55
C GLN A 89 15.86 -5.95 6.76
N PRO A 90 16.96 -6.72 6.78
CA PRO A 90 17.40 -7.43 7.97
C PRO A 90 17.58 -6.49 9.17
N PRO A 91 17.52 -6.98 10.42
CA PRO A 91 17.44 -6.13 11.61
C PRO A 91 18.52 -5.05 11.69
N VAL A 92 19.77 -5.37 11.41
CA VAL A 92 20.89 -4.42 11.48
C VAL A 92 20.76 -3.36 10.39
N GLY A 93 20.55 -3.77 9.13
CA GLY A 93 20.36 -2.86 8.00
C GLY A 93 19.17 -1.93 8.21
N ARG A 94 18.04 -2.49 8.70
CA ARG A 94 16.83 -1.70 9.02
C ARG A 94 17.09 -0.66 10.09
N ALA A 95 17.81 -1.01 11.16
CA ALA A 95 18.16 -0.07 12.24
C ALA A 95 18.98 1.12 11.70
N ILE A 96 19.99 0.82 10.89
CA ILE A 96 20.84 1.85 10.26
C ILE A 96 19.99 2.74 9.32
N MET A 97 19.18 2.14 8.45
CA MET A 97 18.37 2.89 7.49
C MET A 97 17.30 3.75 8.19
N ASN A 98 16.64 3.24 9.22
CA ASN A 98 15.64 4.02 9.96
C ASN A 98 16.26 5.22 10.72
N VAL A 99 17.53 5.13 11.14
CA VAL A 99 18.25 6.31 11.67
C VAL A 99 18.53 7.31 10.55
N TYR A 100 19.00 6.84 9.40
CA TYR A 100 19.30 7.71 8.25
C TYR A 100 18.04 8.40 7.72
N MET A 101 16.91 7.69 7.59
CA MET A 101 15.63 8.21 7.08
C MET A 101 15.12 9.43 7.87
N ARG A 102 15.31 9.45 9.17
CA ARG A 102 14.93 10.60 10.03
C ARG A 102 15.60 11.91 9.64
N HIS A 103 16.74 11.84 8.95
CA HIS A 103 17.52 12.99 8.51
C HIS A 103 17.47 13.20 6.99
N SER A 104 16.83 12.28 6.27
CA SER A 104 16.70 12.32 4.82
C SER A 104 15.57 13.26 4.39
N LYS A 105 15.77 13.91 3.24
CA LYS A 105 14.75 14.74 2.58
C LYS A 105 13.94 13.95 1.54
N THR A 106 14.11 12.63 1.47
CA THR A 106 13.45 11.77 0.47
C THR A 106 12.00 11.44 0.80
N GLY A 107 11.52 11.85 1.98
CA GLY A 107 10.15 11.58 2.42
C GLY A 107 9.95 10.18 3.04
N ASP A 108 11.02 9.39 3.15
CA ASP A 108 10.95 8.09 3.82
C ASP A 108 10.77 8.27 5.33
N VAL A 109 9.84 7.53 5.92
CA VAL A 109 9.52 7.62 7.35
C VAL A 109 10.09 6.43 8.12
N LYS A 110 9.75 5.20 7.68
CA LYS A 110 10.13 4.00 8.44
C LYS A 110 10.07 2.73 7.61
N ILE A 111 11.10 1.89 7.70
CA ILE A 111 11.04 0.49 7.27
C ILE A 111 10.57 -0.36 8.45
N TYR A 112 9.48 -1.08 8.26
CA TYR A 112 8.86 -1.92 9.29
C TYR A 112 9.55 -3.29 9.38
N SER A 113 9.65 -3.82 10.60
CA SER A 113 9.94 -5.24 10.81
C SER A 113 8.69 -6.08 10.49
N ARG A 114 8.88 -7.39 10.26
CA ARG A 114 7.75 -8.33 10.16
C ARG A 114 6.78 -8.17 11.34
N LYS A 115 7.31 -8.18 12.58
CA LYS A 115 6.49 -8.11 13.80
C LYS A 115 5.67 -6.81 13.87
N GLU A 116 6.30 -5.67 13.59
CA GLU A 116 5.62 -4.37 13.61
C GLU A 116 4.52 -4.31 12.54
N LEU A 117 4.84 -4.70 11.30
CA LEU A 117 3.90 -4.63 10.20
C LEU A 117 2.71 -5.57 10.39
N THR A 118 2.96 -6.82 10.81
CA THR A 118 1.87 -7.77 11.08
C THR A 118 1.00 -7.36 12.25
N ALA A 119 1.57 -6.77 13.32
CA ALA A 119 0.81 -6.26 14.45
C ALA A 119 -0.09 -5.09 14.01
N LEU A 120 0.46 -4.15 13.25
CA LEU A 120 -0.29 -2.99 12.76
C LEU A 120 -1.44 -3.41 11.82
N LEU A 121 -1.20 -4.35 10.91
CA LEU A 121 -2.24 -4.88 10.04
C LEU A 121 -3.32 -5.64 10.82
N ALA A 122 -2.96 -6.37 11.87
CA ALA A 122 -3.89 -7.16 12.68
C ALA A 122 -4.87 -6.30 13.51
N GLU A 123 -4.62 -5.00 13.66
CA GLU A 123 -5.57 -4.07 14.28
C GLU A 123 -6.82 -3.84 13.40
N TYR A 124 -6.69 -4.03 12.09
CA TYR A 124 -7.73 -3.77 11.11
C TYR A 124 -8.21 -5.02 10.38
N PHE A 125 -7.34 -5.99 10.17
CA PHE A 125 -7.56 -7.12 9.27
C PHE A 125 -7.40 -8.46 9.97
N HIS A 126 -8.12 -9.47 9.49
CA HIS A 126 -7.96 -10.88 9.85
C HIS A 126 -7.04 -11.60 8.87
N ASP A 127 -6.64 -12.82 9.20
CA ASP A 127 -5.82 -13.70 8.36
C ASP A 127 -4.55 -13.02 7.85
N VAL A 128 -3.91 -12.23 8.72
CA VAL A 128 -2.71 -11.48 8.35
C VAL A 128 -1.57 -12.44 8.05
N THR A 129 -1.07 -12.37 6.83
CA THR A 129 0.12 -13.11 6.39
C THR A 129 1.25 -12.16 6.05
N TRP A 130 2.47 -12.64 6.10
CA TRP A 130 3.66 -11.91 5.71
C TRP A 130 4.70 -12.86 5.14
N GLU A 131 5.29 -12.51 4.03
CA GLU A 131 6.39 -13.24 3.41
C GLU A 131 7.45 -12.29 2.88
N ARG A 132 8.67 -12.82 2.77
CA ARG A 132 9.77 -12.08 2.16
C ARG A 132 9.72 -12.24 0.64
N ALA A 133 9.81 -11.14 -0.08
CA ALA A 133 9.87 -11.09 -1.54
C ALA A 133 11.28 -10.69 -1.98
N GLY A 134 12.09 -11.68 -2.33
CA GLY A 134 13.49 -11.45 -2.67
C GLY A 134 14.37 -11.03 -1.48
N LEU A 135 15.34 -10.13 -1.71
CA LEU A 135 16.33 -9.76 -0.71
C LEU A 135 15.91 -8.56 0.14
N THR A 136 15.19 -7.61 -0.43
CA THR A 136 14.94 -6.28 0.17
C THR A 136 13.49 -5.86 0.18
N ALA A 137 12.56 -6.78 -0.09
CA ALA A 137 11.13 -6.51 -0.10
C ALA A 137 10.34 -7.54 0.72
N CYS A 138 9.12 -7.19 1.06
CA CYS A 138 8.15 -8.08 1.68
C CYS A 138 6.77 -7.91 1.04
N ILE A 139 5.94 -8.92 1.21
CA ILE A 139 4.52 -8.89 0.87
C ILE A 139 3.75 -9.24 2.14
N ALA A 140 2.76 -8.43 2.46
CA ALA A 140 1.81 -8.71 3.52
C ALA A 140 0.38 -8.66 2.97
N LEU A 141 -0.50 -9.45 3.55
CA LEU A 141 -1.90 -9.54 3.18
C LEU A 141 -2.75 -9.54 4.44
N GLY A 142 -3.91 -8.91 4.37
CA GLY A 142 -4.94 -8.98 5.40
C GLY A 142 -6.33 -8.97 4.78
N ARG A 143 -7.33 -9.55 5.45
CA ARG A 143 -8.71 -9.60 5.00
C ARG A 143 -9.61 -8.79 5.92
N LYS A 144 -10.51 -8.01 5.34
CA LYS A 144 -11.60 -7.37 6.09
C LYS A 144 -12.62 -8.42 6.48
N GLY A 145 -13.07 -8.42 7.73
CA GLY A 145 -14.15 -9.28 8.20
C GLY A 145 -15.43 -9.17 7.35
N ALA A 146 -16.26 -10.20 7.41
CA ALA A 146 -17.55 -10.24 6.74
C ALA A 146 -18.57 -9.27 7.36
#